data_381889333167363a164df13f23a88870
#
_entry.id   381889333167363a164df13f23a88870
#
_cell.length_a   1.000
_cell.length_b   1.000
_cell.length_c   1.000
_cell.angle_alpha   90.00
_cell.angle_beta   90.00
_cell.angle_gamma   90.00
#
_symmetry.space_group_name_H-M   'P 1'
#
loop_
_entity.id
_entity.type
_entity.pdbx_description
1 polymer ?
#
loop_
_entity_poly.entity_id
_entity_poly.type
_entity_poly.pdbx_seq_one_letter_code
_entity_poly.pdbx_strand_id
1 'polypeptide(L)'
;MPEAPDMTCRPLISRPGRAFAGFGAVVGVWAFLTVLLPTERWGKWFVPWMTVGLTVVLTAVVLLFWATAQVRADAYGVHSRMMLRHRSVPWSEVADLHIRLQRVRNGEVRRVDLVLRDGRKLRLPLPQTAQYDDPAFDSEVEALRALHRRYGRPESTHLPVVSYRTAGRGRRWPLALCVLLLAGAGLAAWSVPSANAQKRAWEAAEPCAAETPAAVRGECLTTVPAVITRSEPEGGKRPSWLYFADGEQVRRVRVSYEGAQGFAAGDRVEVTFWRGQIRVVADERHVWREHMTPAGDVTVIAAGLGLGAAYPGALLLMRRRGRRLADDEVLPSALPFGGVLVVTAVWLLPLCYLHPTTLFSSRTPITWWAAGSLVTLGLCAWAWRATRIRTPAETGAVQTRPVRGEVFLAAHFLDHTDYNPHGFGTHIVLGDGPPAVVPHDGPGRFAAKPIPVERLTAVHVRRARGDEETISRSWHVAELDDAGTPVRLAAAPADLIRILRELDLPYNLAPTVGREL
;
A
#
# COMPACT_ATOMS: atom_id res chain seq x y z
N MET A 1 -22.32 37.99 -26.12
CA MET A 1 -21.88 37.21 -24.94
C MET A 1 -20.40 36.99 -25.11
N PRO A 2 -19.55 37.40 -24.19
CA PRO A 2 -18.11 37.16 -24.32
C PRO A 2 -17.87 35.63 -24.36
N GLU A 3 -17.18 35.16 -25.40
CA GLU A 3 -16.69 33.78 -25.48
C GLU A 3 -15.88 33.48 -24.22
N ALA A 4 -16.24 32.40 -23.50
CA ALA A 4 -15.41 31.97 -22.38
C ALA A 4 -14.04 31.60 -22.95
N PRO A 5 -12.94 32.16 -22.44
CA PRO A 5 -11.63 31.92 -23.00
C PRO A 5 -11.29 30.41 -22.92
N ASP A 6 -10.83 29.87 -24.05
CA ASP A 6 -10.26 28.53 -24.12
C ASP A 6 -9.16 28.39 -23.07
N MET A 7 -9.28 27.38 -22.20
CA MET A 7 -8.27 27.12 -21.19
C MET A 7 -7.26 26.10 -21.70
N THR A 8 -5.97 26.40 -21.53
CA THR A 8 -4.90 25.47 -21.91
C THR A 8 -3.90 25.32 -20.77
N CYS A 9 -3.88 24.14 -20.15
CA CYS A 9 -2.85 23.76 -19.15
C CYS A 9 -1.66 23.14 -19.86
N ARG A 10 -0.45 23.65 -19.57
CA ARG A 10 0.83 23.13 -20.09
C ARG A 10 1.78 22.83 -18.92
N PRO A 11 2.64 21.79 -19.02
CA PRO A 11 3.60 21.53 -17.98
C PRO A 11 4.59 22.70 -17.84
N LEU A 12 4.96 23.05 -16.62
CA LEU A 12 5.95 24.09 -16.28
C LEU A 12 7.39 23.72 -16.69
N ILE A 13 7.57 22.62 -17.45
CA ILE A 13 8.88 22.22 -17.92
C ILE A 13 9.40 23.25 -18.92
N SER A 14 10.48 23.94 -18.54
CA SER A 14 11.16 24.92 -19.38
C SER A 14 11.61 24.34 -20.74
N ARG A 15 11.70 25.17 -21.76
CA ARG A 15 12.22 24.75 -23.08
C ARG A 15 13.53 23.95 -23.01
N PRO A 16 14.55 24.32 -22.18
CA PRO A 16 15.75 23.53 -22.01
C PRO A 16 15.47 22.13 -21.42
N GLY A 17 14.51 21.97 -20.49
CA GLY A 17 14.16 20.65 -19.93
C GLY A 17 13.61 19.67 -20.97
N ARG A 18 12.87 20.17 -21.99
CA ARG A 18 12.41 19.35 -23.11
C ARG A 18 13.54 18.91 -24.04
N ALA A 19 14.48 19.82 -24.30
CA ALA A 19 15.68 19.51 -25.09
C ALA A 19 16.56 18.47 -24.35
N PHE A 20 16.76 18.60 -23.05
CA PHE A 20 17.47 17.61 -22.23
C PHE A 20 16.80 16.23 -22.23
N ALA A 21 15.48 16.17 -22.12
CA ALA A 21 14.74 14.90 -22.20
C ALA A 21 14.88 14.24 -23.59
N GLY A 22 14.83 15.04 -24.68
CA GLY A 22 15.06 14.57 -26.03
C GLY A 22 16.49 14.08 -26.25
N PHE A 23 17.48 14.82 -25.78
CA PHE A 23 18.89 14.44 -25.84
C PHE A 23 19.18 13.17 -25.04
N GLY A 24 18.64 13.05 -23.81
CA GLY A 24 18.73 11.84 -22.98
C GLY A 24 18.13 10.61 -23.66
N ALA A 25 17.00 10.77 -24.37
CA ALA A 25 16.39 9.68 -25.15
C ALA A 25 17.30 9.22 -26.29
N VAL A 26 17.88 10.15 -27.05
CA VAL A 26 18.80 9.85 -28.16
C VAL A 26 20.06 9.15 -27.65
N VAL A 27 20.68 9.67 -26.58
CA VAL A 27 21.86 9.07 -25.95
C VAL A 27 21.56 7.68 -25.40
N GLY A 28 20.39 7.49 -24.75
CA GLY A 28 19.97 6.21 -24.23
C GLY A 28 19.71 5.16 -25.33
N VAL A 29 19.06 5.56 -26.43
CA VAL A 29 18.86 4.68 -27.61
C VAL A 29 20.21 4.33 -28.23
N TRP A 30 21.12 5.30 -28.38
CA TRP A 30 22.47 5.07 -28.89
C TRP A 30 23.25 4.10 -27.99
N ALA A 31 23.24 4.29 -26.69
CA ALA A 31 23.85 3.38 -25.72
C ALA A 31 23.25 1.97 -25.78
N PHE A 32 21.93 1.85 -25.96
CA PHE A 32 21.25 0.57 -26.12
C PHE A 32 21.64 -0.13 -27.45
N LEU A 33 21.70 0.61 -28.56
CA LEU A 33 22.08 0.08 -29.85
C LEU A 33 23.56 -0.36 -29.88
N THR A 34 24.48 0.35 -29.23
CA THR A 34 25.88 -0.04 -29.12
C THR A 34 26.07 -1.36 -28.37
N VAL A 35 25.18 -1.70 -27.45
CA VAL A 35 25.19 -2.96 -26.72
C VAL A 35 24.65 -4.13 -27.55
N LEU A 36 23.76 -3.87 -28.53
CA LEU A 36 23.22 -4.88 -29.43
C LEU A 36 24.23 -5.30 -30.54
N LEU A 37 25.29 -4.52 -30.75
CA LEU A 37 26.33 -4.88 -31.69
C LEU A 37 27.19 -6.02 -31.10
N PRO A 38 27.42 -7.13 -31.87
CA PRO A 38 28.16 -8.26 -31.37
C PRO A 38 29.65 -7.91 -31.27
N THR A 39 30.11 -7.61 -30.07
CA THR A 39 31.52 -7.40 -29.77
C THR A 39 31.94 -8.33 -28.65
N GLU A 40 32.84 -9.24 -28.93
CA GLU A 40 33.46 -10.18 -27.98
C GLU A 40 34.20 -9.52 -26.80
N ARG A 41 34.21 -8.17 -26.78
CA ARG A 41 34.93 -7.36 -25.78
C ARG A 41 34.18 -7.01 -24.49
N TRP A 42 32.85 -7.26 -24.38
CA TRP A 42 32.03 -6.74 -23.27
C TRP A 42 31.94 -7.63 -22.02
N GLY A 43 32.27 -8.88 -22.09
CA GLY A 43 32.39 -9.83 -20.98
C GLY A 43 31.52 -9.54 -19.75
N LYS A 44 32.15 -9.39 -18.57
CA LYS A 44 31.47 -9.16 -17.27
C LYS A 44 30.73 -7.82 -17.15
N TRP A 45 31.00 -6.84 -18.03
CA TRP A 45 30.42 -5.49 -18.01
C TRP A 45 29.15 -5.35 -18.85
N PHE A 46 28.79 -6.37 -19.62
CA PHE A 46 27.61 -6.35 -20.51
C PHE A 46 26.30 -6.07 -19.73
N VAL A 47 26.02 -6.81 -18.66
CA VAL A 47 24.79 -6.70 -17.88
C VAL A 47 24.68 -5.32 -17.16
N PRO A 48 25.70 -4.80 -16.47
CA PRO A 48 25.64 -3.46 -15.89
C PRO A 48 25.36 -2.36 -16.91
N TRP A 49 26.04 -2.38 -18.06
CA TRP A 49 25.85 -1.36 -19.11
C TRP A 49 24.46 -1.44 -19.76
N MET A 50 23.93 -2.65 -19.99
CA MET A 50 22.55 -2.84 -20.45
C MET A 50 21.53 -2.26 -19.46
N THR A 51 21.70 -2.51 -18.18
CA THR A 51 20.77 -1.98 -17.15
C THR A 51 20.82 -0.46 -17.07
N VAL A 52 22.01 0.15 -17.14
CA VAL A 52 22.17 1.61 -17.18
C VAL A 52 21.52 2.18 -18.44
N GLY A 53 21.82 1.64 -19.63
CA GLY A 53 21.23 2.09 -20.89
C GLY A 53 19.70 2.01 -20.88
N LEU A 54 19.15 0.88 -20.46
CA LEU A 54 17.70 0.70 -20.34
C LEU A 54 17.06 1.68 -19.35
N THR A 55 17.72 1.92 -18.20
CA THR A 55 17.24 2.88 -17.19
C THR A 55 17.22 4.29 -17.74
N VAL A 56 18.25 4.70 -18.48
CA VAL A 56 18.33 6.03 -19.12
C VAL A 56 17.24 6.18 -20.18
N VAL A 57 17.02 5.18 -21.03
CA VAL A 57 15.92 5.17 -22.04
C VAL A 57 14.57 5.29 -21.36
N LEU A 58 14.28 4.47 -20.36
CA LEU A 58 13.00 4.51 -19.63
C LEU A 58 12.79 5.87 -18.98
N THR A 59 13.81 6.43 -18.34
CA THR A 59 13.73 7.77 -17.71
C THR A 59 13.46 8.84 -18.76
N ALA A 60 14.18 8.81 -19.89
CA ALA A 60 13.99 9.78 -20.97
C ALA A 60 12.60 9.66 -21.62
N VAL A 61 12.08 8.46 -21.82
CA VAL A 61 10.71 8.22 -22.32
C VAL A 61 9.69 8.77 -21.33
N VAL A 62 9.87 8.55 -20.03
CA VAL A 62 8.98 9.08 -18.99
C VAL A 62 9.01 10.61 -18.99
N LEU A 63 10.18 11.22 -19.04
CA LEU A 63 10.34 12.68 -19.09
C LEU A 63 9.69 13.27 -20.36
N LEU A 64 9.88 12.65 -21.51
CA LEU A 64 9.28 13.07 -22.78
C LEU A 64 7.75 12.94 -22.73
N PHE A 65 7.24 11.87 -22.14
CA PHE A 65 5.81 11.66 -21.92
C PHE A 65 5.18 12.77 -21.08
N TRP A 66 5.87 13.21 -20.03
CA TRP A 66 5.44 14.33 -19.19
C TRP A 66 5.59 15.68 -19.90
N ALA A 67 6.67 15.88 -20.63
CA ALA A 67 6.94 17.13 -21.35
C ALA A 67 5.95 17.43 -22.48
N THR A 68 5.34 16.38 -23.06
CA THR A 68 4.37 16.49 -24.17
C THR A 68 2.92 16.52 -23.68
N ALA A 69 2.69 16.39 -22.37
CA ALA A 69 1.36 16.42 -21.81
C ALA A 69 0.72 17.81 -21.96
N GLN A 70 -0.49 17.87 -22.50
CA GLN A 70 -1.27 19.09 -22.66
C GLN A 70 -2.74 18.78 -22.42
N VAL A 71 -3.43 19.67 -21.72
CA VAL A 71 -4.88 19.62 -21.55
C VAL A 71 -5.45 20.95 -22.03
N ARG A 72 -6.43 20.89 -22.93
CA ARG A 72 -7.21 22.02 -23.41
C ARG A 72 -8.67 21.77 -23.07
N ALA A 73 -9.33 22.76 -22.53
CA ALA A 73 -10.77 22.74 -22.31
C ALA A 73 -11.41 23.90 -23.06
N ASP A 74 -12.44 23.61 -23.82
CA ASP A 74 -13.21 24.56 -24.63
C ASP A 74 -14.71 24.35 -24.45
N ALA A 75 -15.53 25.01 -25.26
CA ALA A 75 -17.00 24.90 -25.21
C ALA A 75 -17.51 23.47 -25.52
N TYR A 76 -16.77 22.67 -26.26
CA TYR A 76 -17.17 21.32 -26.67
C TYR A 76 -16.78 20.23 -25.64
N GLY A 77 -15.67 20.41 -24.93
CA GLY A 77 -15.22 19.41 -23.97
C GLY A 77 -13.78 19.58 -23.50
N VAL A 78 -13.23 18.50 -22.97
CA VAL A 78 -11.86 18.41 -22.49
C VAL A 78 -11.04 17.55 -23.44
N HIS A 79 -9.98 18.14 -23.96
CA HIS A 79 -9.05 17.53 -24.89
C HIS A 79 -7.72 17.29 -24.18
N SER A 80 -7.31 16.04 -24.03
CA SER A 80 -6.02 15.68 -23.46
C SER A 80 -5.12 15.11 -24.55
N ARG A 81 -3.92 15.68 -24.67
CA ARG A 81 -2.88 15.24 -25.60
C ARG A 81 -1.67 14.79 -24.80
N MET A 82 -1.22 13.57 -25.11
CA MET A 82 0.03 13.00 -24.63
C MET A 82 0.76 12.41 -25.84
N MET A 83 2.05 12.14 -25.74
CA MET A 83 2.93 11.72 -26.85
C MET A 83 2.29 10.74 -27.85
N LEU A 84 1.59 9.71 -27.37
CA LEU A 84 0.97 8.65 -28.16
C LEU A 84 -0.56 8.56 -28.01
N ARG A 85 -1.17 9.47 -27.30
CA ARG A 85 -2.59 9.37 -26.94
C ARG A 85 -3.28 10.72 -27.03
N HIS A 86 -4.27 10.80 -27.91
CA HIS A 86 -5.22 11.89 -27.95
C HIS A 86 -6.58 11.41 -27.42
N ARG A 87 -7.16 12.17 -26.53
CA ARG A 87 -8.52 11.91 -26.04
C ARG A 87 -9.29 13.21 -26.02
N SER A 88 -10.48 13.16 -26.55
CA SER A 88 -11.47 14.22 -26.47
C SER A 88 -12.70 13.66 -25.77
N VAL A 89 -13.19 14.38 -24.77
CA VAL A 89 -14.36 14.01 -23.97
C VAL A 89 -15.32 15.20 -23.98
N PRO A 90 -16.50 15.08 -24.58
CA PRO A 90 -17.49 16.16 -24.57
C PRO A 90 -18.04 16.35 -23.15
N TRP A 91 -18.43 17.60 -22.81
CA TRP A 91 -18.97 17.91 -21.49
C TRP A 91 -20.26 17.13 -21.16
N SER A 92 -21.02 16.71 -22.17
CA SER A 92 -22.21 15.87 -22.00
C SER A 92 -21.92 14.49 -21.39
N GLU A 93 -20.70 13.95 -21.59
CA GLU A 93 -20.26 12.67 -21.03
C GLU A 93 -19.61 12.84 -19.64
N VAL A 94 -19.21 14.04 -19.26
CA VAL A 94 -18.60 14.33 -17.96
C VAL A 94 -19.69 14.45 -16.90
N ALA A 95 -19.64 13.57 -15.90
CA ALA A 95 -20.51 13.61 -14.74
C ALA A 95 -19.96 14.59 -13.70
N ASP A 96 -18.64 14.53 -13.42
CA ASP A 96 -18.04 15.38 -12.40
C ASP A 96 -16.50 15.50 -12.55
N LEU A 97 -15.94 16.50 -11.87
CA LEU A 97 -14.52 16.74 -11.72
C LEU A 97 -14.10 16.31 -10.32
N HIS A 98 -13.08 15.47 -10.19
CA HIS A 98 -12.55 15.06 -8.90
C HIS A 98 -11.10 15.51 -8.74
N ILE A 99 -10.73 16.01 -7.57
CA ILE A 99 -9.32 16.17 -7.18
C ILE A 99 -8.86 14.84 -6.59
N ARG A 100 -7.76 14.30 -7.13
CA ARG A 100 -7.09 13.13 -6.56
C ARG A 100 -5.85 13.54 -5.79
N LEU A 101 -5.79 13.18 -4.52
CA LEU A 101 -4.59 13.25 -3.70
C LEU A 101 -3.79 11.96 -3.84
N GLN A 102 -2.55 12.09 -4.30
CA GLN A 102 -1.63 10.96 -4.44
C GLN A 102 -0.42 11.18 -3.53
N ARG A 103 -0.27 10.37 -2.49
CA ARG A 103 0.88 10.41 -1.62
C ARG A 103 2.12 9.92 -2.35
N VAL A 104 3.17 10.72 -2.36
CA VAL A 104 4.50 10.43 -2.89
C VAL A 104 5.52 10.50 -1.75
N ARG A 105 6.78 10.05 -1.99
CA ARG A 105 7.81 9.98 -0.94
C ARG A 105 8.03 11.31 -0.20
N ASN A 106 7.93 12.43 -0.89
CA ASN A 106 8.25 13.77 -0.36
C ASN A 106 7.01 14.69 -0.26
N GLY A 107 5.79 14.12 -0.12
CA GLY A 107 4.59 14.93 0.00
C GLY A 107 3.37 14.33 -0.69
N GLU A 108 2.45 15.19 -1.10
CA GLU A 108 1.23 14.82 -1.81
C GLU A 108 1.15 15.54 -3.15
N VAL A 109 0.71 14.83 -4.17
CA VAL A 109 0.45 15.41 -5.50
C VAL A 109 -1.06 15.49 -5.71
N ARG A 110 -1.55 16.68 -5.96
CA ARG A 110 -2.94 16.97 -6.34
C ARG A 110 -3.06 16.84 -7.86
N ARG A 111 -4.07 16.13 -8.36
CA ARG A 111 -4.37 15.93 -9.79
C ARG A 111 -5.86 15.97 -10.03
N VAL A 112 -6.25 16.35 -11.25
CA VAL A 112 -7.65 16.33 -11.66
C VAL A 112 -7.96 15.05 -12.43
N ASP A 113 -9.08 14.42 -12.07
CA ASP A 113 -9.68 13.30 -12.78
C ASP A 113 -11.07 13.72 -13.29
N LEU A 114 -11.45 13.29 -14.49
CA LEU A 114 -12.81 13.36 -14.97
C LEU A 114 -13.56 12.07 -14.61
N VAL A 115 -14.72 12.20 -14.03
CA VAL A 115 -15.67 11.09 -13.85
C VAL A 115 -16.68 11.18 -14.97
N LEU A 116 -16.81 10.11 -15.74
CA LEU A 116 -17.76 10.03 -16.83
C LEU A 116 -19.09 9.46 -16.32
N ARG A 117 -20.19 9.78 -17.01
CA ARG A 117 -21.54 9.30 -16.66
C ARG A 117 -21.67 7.77 -16.68
N ASP A 118 -20.82 7.08 -17.44
CA ASP A 118 -20.73 5.62 -17.43
C ASP A 118 -19.94 5.05 -16.21
N GLY A 119 -19.52 5.90 -15.29
CA GLY A 119 -18.75 5.56 -14.09
C GLY A 119 -17.25 5.36 -14.33
N ARG A 120 -16.76 5.48 -15.57
CA ARG A 120 -15.33 5.42 -15.87
C ARG A 120 -14.65 6.70 -15.37
N LYS A 121 -13.43 6.54 -14.84
CA LYS A 121 -12.58 7.65 -14.39
C LYS A 121 -11.44 7.85 -15.38
N LEU A 122 -11.36 9.05 -15.95
CA LEU A 122 -10.31 9.47 -16.87
C LEU A 122 -9.33 10.38 -16.11
N ARG A 123 -8.09 9.96 -16.03
CA ARG A 123 -7.01 10.76 -15.44
C ARG A 123 -6.56 11.81 -16.43
N LEU A 124 -6.61 13.08 -16.01
CA LEU A 124 -5.98 14.15 -16.75
C LEU A 124 -4.49 14.20 -16.42
N PRO A 125 -3.61 14.46 -17.41
CA PRO A 125 -2.20 14.67 -17.16
C PRO A 125 -1.93 16.01 -16.46
N LEU A 126 -2.80 16.99 -16.63
CA LEU A 126 -2.77 18.34 -16.08
C LEU A 126 -4.22 18.81 -15.78
N PRO A 127 -4.46 19.75 -14.83
CA PRO A 127 -3.47 20.32 -13.93
C PRO A 127 -3.00 19.36 -12.85
N GLN A 128 -1.77 19.58 -12.35
CA GLN A 128 -1.21 18.86 -11.21
C GLN A 128 -0.24 19.75 -10.43
N THR A 129 -0.21 19.57 -9.12
CA THR A 129 0.75 20.25 -8.24
C THR A 129 1.21 19.33 -7.12
N ALA A 130 2.46 19.53 -6.66
CA ALA A 130 2.99 18.89 -5.45
C ALA A 130 3.02 19.87 -4.27
N GLN A 131 2.62 21.11 -4.48
CA GLN A 131 2.55 22.17 -3.49
C GLN A 131 1.19 22.14 -2.81
N TYR A 132 1.15 22.28 -1.48
CA TYR A 132 -0.10 22.22 -0.72
C TYR A 132 -1.01 23.40 -1.05
N ASP A 133 -0.44 24.59 -1.16
CA ASP A 133 -1.14 25.85 -1.44
C ASP A 133 -0.61 26.43 -2.76
N ASP A 134 -1.17 25.99 -3.87
CA ASP A 134 -0.78 26.44 -5.22
C ASP A 134 -1.96 27.20 -5.86
N PRO A 135 -1.95 28.54 -5.82
CA PRO A 135 -3.03 29.35 -6.36
C PRO A 135 -3.20 29.19 -7.88
N ALA A 136 -2.12 28.81 -8.59
CA ALA A 136 -2.21 28.54 -10.02
C ALA A 136 -3.03 27.27 -10.29
N PHE A 137 -2.76 26.19 -9.53
CA PHE A 137 -3.55 24.98 -9.63
C PHE A 137 -5.03 25.21 -9.28
N ASP A 138 -5.29 25.94 -8.20
CA ASP A 138 -6.66 26.18 -7.75
C ASP A 138 -7.43 27.07 -8.76
N SER A 139 -6.79 28.06 -9.39
CA SER A 139 -7.38 28.85 -10.46
C SER A 139 -7.65 28.04 -11.73
N GLU A 140 -6.75 27.11 -12.10
CA GLU A 140 -6.95 26.21 -13.25
C GLU A 140 -8.12 25.24 -13.00
N VAL A 141 -8.23 24.69 -11.79
CA VAL A 141 -9.33 23.81 -11.40
C VAL A 141 -10.67 24.55 -11.42
N GLU A 142 -10.73 25.79 -10.89
CA GLU A 142 -11.96 26.57 -10.88
C GLU A 142 -12.37 26.98 -12.30
N ALA A 143 -11.42 27.30 -13.19
CA ALA A 143 -11.70 27.57 -14.59
C ALA A 143 -12.29 26.34 -15.30
N LEU A 144 -11.72 25.14 -15.06
CA LEU A 144 -12.29 23.88 -15.58
C LEU A 144 -13.71 23.65 -15.05
N ARG A 145 -13.94 23.93 -13.77
CA ARG A 145 -15.25 23.77 -13.14
C ARG A 145 -16.26 24.77 -13.68
N ALA A 146 -15.85 26.01 -13.93
CA ALA A 146 -16.70 27.03 -14.54
C ALA A 146 -17.15 26.64 -15.96
N LEU A 147 -16.24 26.08 -16.78
CA LEU A 147 -16.55 25.53 -18.09
C LEU A 147 -17.54 24.35 -17.99
N HIS A 148 -17.29 23.44 -17.03
CA HIS A 148 -18.20 22.29 -16.82
C HIS A 148 -19.59 22.74 -16.36
N ARG A 149 -19.71 23.73 -15.49
CA ARG A 149 -21.01 24.30 -15.09
C ARG A 149 -21.74 24.99 -16.26
N ARG A 150 -20.96 25.62 -17.15
CA ARG A 150 -21.54 26.38 -18.30
C ARG A 150 -21.99 25.48 -19.43
N TYR A 151 -21.21 24.45 -19.78
CA TYR A 151 -21.45 23.63 -20.98
C TYR A 151 -21.85 22.18 -20.66
N GLY A 152 -21.69 21.73 -19.39
CA GLY A 152 -22.08 20.42 -18.91
C GLY A 152 -23.22 20.48 -17.89
N ARG A 153 -23.35 19.38 -17.15
CA ARG A 153 -24.30 19.27 -16.02
C ARG A 153 -23.59 18.52 -14.90
N PRO A 154 -22.87 19.22 -14.01
CA PRO A 154 -22.20 18.58 -12.88
C PRO A 154 -23.23 17.91 -11.95
N GLU A 155 -22.90 16.72 -11.47
CA GLU A 155 -23.73 15.95 -10.53
C GLU A 155 -23.50 16.42 -9.09
N SER A 156 -22.29 16.91 -8.76
CA SER A 156 -21.94 17.38 -7.41
C SER A 156 -21.95 18.91 -7.31
N THR A 157 -22.45 19.42 -6.20
CA THR A 157 -22.39 20.86 -5.88
C THR A 157 -21.02 21.29 -5.38
N HIS A 158 -20.25 20.38 -4.79
CA HIS A 158 -18.89 20.59 -4.31
C HIS A 158 -17.86 19.90 -5.23
N LEU A 159 -16.58 20.11 -4.99
CA LEU A 159 -15.48 19.47 -5.71
C LEU A 159 -15.01 18.24 -4.91
N PRO A 160 -15.35 17.00 -5.32
CA PRO A 160 -15.00 15.81 -4.57
C PRO A 160 -13.49 15.58 -4.55
N VAL A 161 -12.93 15.35 -3.35
CA VAL A 161 -11.51 15.07 -3.15
C VAL A 161 -11.31 13.59 -2.83
N VAL A 162 -10.65 12.88 -3.75
CA VAL A 162 -10.36 11.45 -3.62
C VAL A 162 -8.94 11.22 -3.15
N SER A 163 -8.78 10.74 -1.92
CA SER A 163 -7.49 10.41 -1.31
C SER A 163 -7.29 8.90 -1.14
N TYR A 164 -6.17 8.49 -0.51
CA TYR A 164 -5.95 7.09 -0.13
C TYR A 164 -6.93 6.60 0.96
N ARG A 165 -7.63 7.51 1.63
CA ARG A 165 -8.59 7.25 2.71
C ARG A 165 -10.02 7.04 2.20
N THR A 166 -10.34 7.45 0.97
CA THR A 166 -11.71 7.55 0.46
C THR A 166 -12.18 6.31 -0.31
N ALA A 167 -13.51 6.20 -0.47
CA ALA A 167 -14.15 5.09 -1.18
C ALA A 167 -13.80 5.06 -2.68
N GLY A 168 -13.63 6.22 -3.31
CA GLY A 168 -13.40 6.37 -4.75
C GLY A 168 -12.04 5.90 -5.28
N ARG A 169 -11.12 5.49 -4.41
CA ARG A 169 -9.80 5.00 -4.82
C ARG A 169 -9.89 3.66 -5.55
N GLY A 170 -9.14 3.54 -6.66
CA GLY A 170 -9.13 2.36 -7.51
C GLY A 170 -8.70 1.06 -6.81
N ARG A 171 -9.29 -0.07 -7.24
CA ARG A 171 -9.11 -1.41 -6.66
C ARG A 171 -7.99 -2.24 -7.30
N ARG A 172 -7.47 -1.81 -8.47
CA ARG A 172 -6.56 -2.62 -9.29
C ARG A 172 -5.29 -3.02 -8.55
N TRP A 173 -4.65 -2.09 -7.85
CA TRP A 173 -3.39 -2.36 -7.15
C TRP A 173 -3.52 -3.36 -5.99
N PRO A 174 -4.43 -3.18 -5.01
CA PRO A 174 -4.58 -4.18 -3.94
C PRO A 174 -5.06 -5.53 -4.47
N LEU A 175 -5.85 -5.57 -5.57
CA LEU A 175 -6.23 -6.83 -6.22
C LEU A 175 -5.01 -7.54 -6.81
N ALA A 176 -4.19 -6.83 -7.61
CA ALA A 176 -2.99 -7.38 -8.19
C ALA A 176 -2.01 -7.91 -7.13
N LEU A 177 -1.80 -7.13 -6.04
CA LEU A 177 -0.94 -7.54 -4.93
C LEU A 177 -1.51 -8.78 -4.21
N CYS A 178 -2.82 -8.82 -3.95
CA CYS A 178 -3.47 -9.97 -3.32
C CYS A 178 -3.29 -11.24 -4.17
N VAL A 179 -3.55 -11.15 -5.49
CA VAL A 179 -3.38 -12.28 -6.42
C VAL A 179 -1.93 -12.74 -6.48
N LEU A 180 -0.98 -11.80 -6.57
CA LEU A 180 0.45 -12.13 -6.61
C LEU A 180 0.92 -12.87 -5.35
N LEU A 181 0.51 -12.37 -4.17
CA LEU A 181 0.86 -13.00 -2.89
C LEU A 181 0.20 -14.37 -2.73
N LEU A 182 -1.07 -14.53 -3.14
CA LEU A 182 -1.75 -15.83 -3.13
C LEU A 182 -1.12 -16.82 -4.12
N ALA A 183 -0.73 -16.37 -5.30
CA ALA A 183 -0.02 -17.20 -6.26
C ALA A 183 1.34 -17.67 -5.70
N GLY A 184 2.11 -16.75 -5.09
CA GLY A 184 3.36 -17.09 -4.40
C GLY A 184 3.15 -18.06 -3.25
N ALA A 185 2.11 -17.86 -2.42
CA ALA A 185 1.74 -18.77 -1.35
C ALA A 185 1.39 -20.17 -1.88
N GLY A 186 0.63 -20.24 -2.97
CA GLY A 186 0.26 -21.50 -3.63
C GLY A 186 1.47 -22.24 -4.18
N LEU A 187 2.39 -21.55 -4.86
CA LEU A 187 3.64 -22.13 -5.36
C LEU A 187 4.53 -22.65 -4.22
N ALA A 188 4.69 -21.87 -3.15
CA ALA A 188 5.43 -22.30 -1.98
C ALA A 188 4.77 -23.53 -1.32
N ALA A 189 3.46 -23.51 -1.11
CA ALA A 189 2.72 -24.65 -0.54
C ALA A 189 2.83 -25.91 -1.43
N TRP A 190 2.80 -25.75 -2.75
CA TRP A 190 2.97 -26.86 -3.70
C TRP A 190 4.34 -27.54 -3.55
N SER A 191 5.39 -26.79 -3.19
CA SER A 191 6.74 -27.34 -3.03
C SER A 191 7.00 -28.01 -1.67
N VAL A 192 6.10 -27.89 -0.67
CA VAL A 192 6.27 -28.48 0.67
C VAL A 192 6.39 -30.02 0.63
N PRO A 193 5.53 -30.76 -0.07
CA PRO A 193 5.62 -32.21 -0.12
C PRO A 193 6.95 -32.71 -0.72
N SER A 194 7.44 -32.06 -1.79
CA SER A 194 8.71 -32.41 -2.41
C SER A 194 9.91 -32.12 -1.51
N ALA A 195 9.93 -30.96 -0.82
CA ALA A 195 10.97 -30.64 0.15
C ALA A 195 11.02 -31.66 1.31
N ASN A 196 9.84 -32.05 1.83
CA ASN A 196 9.74 -33.05 2.88
C ASN A 196 10.14 -34.46 2.40
N ALA A 197 9.76 -34.84 1.17
CA ALA A 197 10.16 -36.12 0.57
C ALA A 197 11.67 -36.18 0.35
N GLN A 198 12.29 -35.09 -0.14
CA GLN A 198 13.73 -34.98 -0.34
C GLN A 198 14.49 -35.13 0.99
N LYS A 199 14.04 -34.44 2.05
CA LYS A 199 14.65 -34.55 3.38
C LYS A 199 14.56 -35.98 3.92
N ARG A 200 13.39 -36.61 3.85
CA ARG A 200 13.20 -38.00 4.30
C ARG A 200 14.04 -38.99 3.48
N ALA A 201 14.16 -38.80 2.17
CA ALA A 201 14.99 -39.64 1.32
C ALA A 201 16.48 -39.50 1.66
N TRP A 202 16.93 -38.28 2.01
CA TRP A 202 18.28 -38.04 2.50
C TRP A 202 18.53 -38.71 3.86
N GLU A 203 17.60 -38.59 4.81
CA GLU A 203 17.73 -39.19 6.16
C GLU A 203 17.70 -40.72 6.13
N ALA A 204 17.03 -41.31 5.10
CA ALA A 204 16.96 -42.74 4.91
C ALA A 204 18.05 -43.30 3.97
N ALA A 205 18.91 -42.42 3.39
CA ALA A 205 19.94 -42.87 2.45
C ALA A 205 21.07 -43.62 3.15
N GLU A 206 21.32 -44.86 2.68
CA GLU A 206 22.40 -45.72 3.18
C GLU A 206 23.67 -45.57 2.30
N PRO A 207 24.87 -45.88 2.83
CA PRO A 207 26.09 -45.94 2.02
C PRO A 207 25.95 -46.92 0.86
N CYS A 208 26.47 -46.57 -0.32
CA CYS A 208 26.44 -47.44 -1.47
C CYS A 208 27.29 -48.70 -1.22
N ALA A 209 26.72 -49.88 -1.51
CA ALA A 209 27.51 -51.11 -1.54
C ALA A 209 28.47 -51.11 -2.74
N ALA A 210 29.60 -51.83 -2.64
CA ALA A 210 30.62 -51.87 -3.70
C ALA A 210 30.08 -52.34 -5.06
N GLU A 211 29.06 -53.19 -5.04
CA GLU A 211 28.43 -53.77 -6.24
C GLU A 211 27.20 -52.96 -6.76
N THR A 212 26.94 -51.78 -6.20
CA THR A 212 25.73 -50.98 -6.59
C THR A 212 25.82 -50.55 -8.04
N PRO A 213 24.83 -50.90 -8.88
CA PRO A 213 24.80 -50.48 -10.30
C PRO A 213 24.87 -48.95 -10.45
N ALA A 214 25.56 -48.46 -11.49
CA ALA A 214 25.73 -47.00 -11.71
C ALA A 214 24.42 -46.24 -11.80
N ALA A 215 23.35 -46.87 -12.30
CA ALA A 215 22.00 -46.25 -12.40
C ALA A 215 21.35 -45.96 -11.04
N VAL A 216 21.71 -46.68 -9.97
CA VAL A 216 21.11 -46.57 -8.66
C VAL A 216 22.03 -45.83 -7.66
N ARG A 217 23.32 -45.61 -8.02
CA ARG A 217 24.29 -44.89 -7.18
C ARG A 217 23.86 -43.48 -6.79
N GLY A 218 22.96 -42.87 -7.52
CA GLY A 218 22.35 -41.57 -7.17
C GLY A 218 21.49 -41.61 -5.91
N GLU A 219 20.89 -42.73 -5.57
CA GLU A 219 19.97 -42.85 -4.43
C GLU A 219 20.66 -43.22 -3.10
N CYS A 220 21.90 -43.75 -3.15
CA CYS A 220 22.68 -44.06 -1.97
C CYS A 220 23.82 -43.03 -1.76
N LEU A 221 24.48 -43.06 -0.58
CA LEU A 221 25.56 -42.16 -0.23
C LEU A 221 26.90 -42.64 -0.81
N THR A 222 27.49 -41.88 -1.70
CA THR A 222 28.83 -42.17 -2.22
C THR A 222 29.86 -41.27 -1.54
N THR A 223 30.77 -41.82 -0.77
CA THR A 223 31.86 -41.08 -0.13
C THR A 223 33.16 -41.30 -0.90
N VAL A 224 33.82 -40.22 -1.25
CA VAL A 224 35.08 -40.22 -1.99
C VAL A 224 36.10 -39.37 -1.26
N PRO A 225 37.33 -39.87 -1.07
CA PRO A 225 38.41 -39.07 -0.49
C PRO A 225 38.81 -37.97 -1.49
N ALA A 226 39.11 -36.79 -0.99
CA ALA A 226 39.56 -35.66 -1.79
C ALA A 226 40.57 -34.81 -1.01
N VAL A 227 41.34 -33.98 -1.73
CA VAL A 227 42.32 -33.06 -1.08
C VAL A 227 41.91 -31.62 -1.44
N ILE A 228 41.81 -30.77 -0.42
CA ILE A 228 41.56 -29.36 -0.57
C ILE A 228 42.83 -28.65 -1.03
N THR A 229 42.80 -28.01 -2.18
CA THR A 229 43.92 -27.21 -2.71
C THR A 229 43.86 -25.77 -2.22
N ARG A 230 42.64 -25.24 -2.02
CA ARG A 230 42.44 -23.85 -1.60
C ARG A 230 41.09 -23.68 -0.92
N SER A 231 41.08 -22.92 0.19
CA SER A 231 39.86 -22.44 0.83
C SER A 231 39.78 -20.93 0.69
N GLU A 232 38.59 -20.43 0.26
CA GLU A 232 38.32 -19.02 0.13
C GLU A 232 37.15 -18.62 1.06
N PRO A 233 37.42 -18.27 2.32
CA PRO A 233 36.41 -17.76 3.23
C PRO A 233 36.13 -16.30 2.90
N GLU A 234 35.12 -16.03 2.09
CA GLU A 234 34.67 -14.69 1.79
C GLU A 234 33.42 -14.35 2.64
N GLY A 235 33.56 -13.32 3.49
CA GLY A 235 32.45 -12.87 4.35
C GLY A 235 31.46 -11.94 3.64
N GLY A 236 30.30 -11.74 4.24
CA GLY A 236 29.28 -10.83 3.77
C GLY A 236 28.40 -11.41 2.67
N LYS A 237 28.31 -10.74 1.50
CA LYS A 237 27.43 -11.15 0.38
C LYS A 237 28.12 -12.06 -0.64
N ARG A 238 29.41 -12.32 -0.49
CA ARG A 238 30.17 -13.16 -1.41
C ARG A 238 30.12 -14.61 -0.97
N PRO A 239 29.98 -15.57 -1.91
CA PRO A 239 29.99 -16.99 -1.60
C PRO A 239 31.41 -17.46 -1.25
N SER A 240 31.54 -18.24 -0.19
CA SER A 240 32.80 -18.93 0.15
C SER A 240 32.92 -20.23 -0.63
N TRP A 241 34.15 -20.62 -0.96
CA TRP A 241 34.45 -21.78 -1.79
C TRP A 241 35.56 -22.65 -1.23
N LEU A 242 35.39 -23.97 -1.42
CA LEU A 242 36.45 -24.94 -1.29
C LEU A 242 36.81 -25.44 -2.68
N TYR A 243 38.11 -25.50 -2.99
CA TYR A 243 38.66 -26.02 -4.23
C TYR A 243 39.38 -27.32 -3.97
N PHE A 244 39.18 -28.32 -4.82
CA PHE A 244 39.75 -29.64 -4.72
C PHE A 244 40.87 -29.84 -5.76
N ALA A 245 41.71 -30.83 -5.59
CA ALA A 245 42.81 -31.14 -6.46
C ALA A 245 42.34 -31.53 -7.88
N ASP A 246 43.20 -31.28 -8.88
CA ASP A 246 42.90 -31.66 -10.26
C ASP A 246 42.83 -33.19 -10.37
N GLY A 247 41.80 -33.69 -11.04
CA GLY A 247 41.50 -35.12 -11.15
C GLY A 247 40.39 -35.62 -10.25
N GLU A 248 39.96 -34.81 -9.30
CA GLU A 248 38.82 -35.11 -8.42
C GLU A 248 37.50 -34.93 -9.20
N GLN A 249 36.44 -35.63 -8.74
CA GLN A 249 35.11 -35.60 -9.38
C GLN A 249 34.49 -34.21 -9.39
N VAL A 250 34.90 -33.34 -8.47
CA VAL A 250 34.40 -31.95 -8.36
C VAL A 250 35.61 -31.01 -8.14
N ARG A 251 35.64 -29.93 -8.95
CA ARG A 251 36.70 -28.91 -8.82
C ARG A 251 36.50 -27.94 -7.68
N ARG A 252 35.24 -27.64 -7.33
CA ARG A 252 34.91 -26.69 -6.25
C ARG A 252 33.50 -26.93 -5.70
N VAL A 253 33.30 -26.58 -4.41
CA VAL A 253 31.99 -26.56 -3.76
C VAL A 253 31.77 -25.23 -3.06
N ARG A 254 30.53 -24.74 -3.11
CA ARG A 254 30.11 -23.57 -2.35
C ARG A 254 29.79 -24.01 -0.92
N VAL A 255 30.42 -23.34 0.06
CA VAL A 255 30.21 -23.63 1.48
C VAL A 255 29.80 -22.37 2.27
N SER A 256 29.38 -22.54 3.53
CA SER A 256 29.20 -21.40 4.42
C SER A 256 30.55 -20.76 4.77
N TYR A 257 30.55 -19.55 5.30
CA TYR A 257 31.76 -18.85 5.72
C TYR A 257 32.53 -19.65 6.79
N GLU A 258 31.80 -20.14 7.82
CA GLU A 258 32.37 -21.01 8.86
C GLU A 258 32.91 -22.32 8.27
N GLY A 259 32.21 -22.91 7.29
CA GLY A 259 32.66 -24.09 6.58
C GLY A 259 33.97 -23.86 5.84
N ALA A 260 34.13 -22.69 5.18
CA ALA A 260 35.39 -22.36 4.51
C ALA A 260 36.55 -22.09 5.49
N GLN A 261 36.26 -21.53 6.65
CA GLN A 261 37.26 -21.27 7.70
C GLN A 261 37.76 -22.57 8.41
N GLY A 262 36.91 -23.60 8.46
CA GLY A 262 37.22 -24.85 9.11
C GLY A 262 38.25 -25.70 8.35
N PHE A 263 38.46 -25.45 7.06
CA PHE A 263 39.32 -26.26 6.20
C PHE A 263 40.50 -25.45 5.67
N ALA A 264 41.68 -26.08 5.63
CA ALA A 264 42.90 -25.49 5.09
C ALA A 264 43.37 -26.18 3.80
N ALA A 265 44.21 -25.50 3.03
CA ALA A 265 44.87 -26.12 1.89
C ALA A 265 45.77 -27.27 2.34
N GLY A 266 45.64 -28.42 1.69
CA GLY A 266 46.35 -29.67 2.04
C GLY A 266 45.53 -30.64 2.89
N ASP A 267 44.36 -30.22 3.41
CA ASP A 267 43.50 -31.09 4.21
C ASP A 267 42.95 -32.24 3.36
N ARG A 268 43.03 -33.45 3.88
CA ARG A 268 42.39 -34.64 3.33
C ARG A 268 40.98 -34.74 3.90
N VAL A 269 39.99 -34.71 3.01
CA VAL A 269 38.58 -34.72 3.37
C VAL A 269 37.82 -35.86 2.70
N GLU A 270 36.77 -36.29 3.33
CA GLU A 270 35.77 -37.18 2.76
C GLU A 270 34.60 -36.36 2.22
N VAL A 271 34.33 -36.47 0.90
CA VAL A 271 33.26 -35.80 0.24
C VAL A 271 32.13 -36.78 0.00
N THR A 272 30.97 -36.55 0.62
CA THR A 272 29.79 -37.40 0.46
C THR A 272 28.85 -36.78 -0.57
N PHE A 273 28.56 -37.57 -1.60
CA PHE A 273 27.62 -37.24 -2.65
C PHE A 273 26.27 -37.94 -2.44
N TRP A 274 25.21 -37.25 -2.76
CA TRP A 274 23.85 -37.79 -2.90
C TRP A 274 23.13 -37.10 -4.07
N ARG A 275 22.56 -37.92 -4.95
CA ARG A 275 21.93 -37.43 -6.18
C ARG A 275 22.80 -36.50 -7.02
N GLY A 276 24.11 -36.80 -7.09
CA GLY A 276 25.08 -36.02 -7.84
C GLY A 276 25.45 -34.66 -7.22
N GLN A 277 25.00 -34.37 -6.00
CA GLN A 277 25.32 -33.14 -5.26
C GLN A 277 26.18 -33.47 -4.04
N ILE A 278 27.15 -32.59 -3.72
CA ILE A 278 27.91 -32.69 -2.51
C ILE A 278 27.03 -32.29 -1.33
N ARG A 279 26.90 -33.18 -0.35
CA ARG A 279 26.06 -32.96 0.85
C ARG A 279 26.87 -32.79 2.11
N VAL A 280 28.03 -33.46 2.18
CA VAL A 280 28.90 -33.37 3.35
C VAL A 280 30.33 -33.26 2.86
N VAL A 281 31.12 -32.42 3.52
CA VAL A 281 32.59 -32.41 3.45
C VAL A 281 33.08 -32.55 4.88
N ALA A 282 33.84 -33.63 5.17
CA ALA A 282 34.29 -33.93 6.51
C ALA A 282 35.79 -34.26 6.53
N ASP A 283 36.47 -33.80 7.56
CA ASP A 283 37.77 -34.28 7.96
C ASP A 283 37.72 -34.79 9.42
N GLU A 284 38.85 -35.10 10.03
CA GLU A 284 38.95 -35.58 11.42
C GLU A 284 38.49 -34.53 12.46
N ARG A 285 38.44 -33.25 12.08
CA ARG A 285 38.20 -32.12 12.99
C ARG A 285 36.96 -31.33 12.65
N HIS A 286 36.62 -31.21 11.35
CA HIS A 286 35.56 -30.35 10.87
C HIS A 286 34.60 -31.12 9.97
N VAL A 287 33.30 -30.79 10.09
CA VAL A 287 32.24 -31.33 9.24
C VAL A 287 31.40 -30.20 8.75
N TRP A 288 31.44 -29.97 7.44
CA TRP A 288 30.48 -29.08 6.79
C TRP A 288 29.37 -29.92 6.15
N ARG A 289 28.12 -29.48 6.37
CA ARG A 289 26.94 -30.09 5.74
C ARG A 289 26.18 -29.04 4.95
N GLU A 290 25.78 -29.40 3.73
CA GLU A 290 24.93 -28.51 2.92
C GLU A 290 23.58 -28.32 3.62
N HIS A 291 23.18 -27.05 3.78
CA HIS A 291 21.89 -26.72 4.36
C HIS A 291 20.77 -27.05 3.37
N MET A 292 20.01 -28.10 3.65
CA MET A 292 18.78 -28.39 2.91
C MET A 292 17.65 -27.57 3.51
N THR A 293 16.94 -26.81 2.66
CA THR A 293 15.78 -26.04 3.10
C THR A 293 14.72 -26.97 3.70
N PRO A 294 14.45 -26.91 5.01
CA PRO A 294 13.47 -27.80 5.63
C PRO A 294 12.05 -27.46 5.15
N ALA A 295 11.18 -28.47 5.10
CA ALA A 295 9.78 -28.26 4.72
C ALA A 295 9.08 -27.21 5.61
N GLY A 296 9.52 -27.06 6.86
CA GLY A 296 9.05 -26.04 7.79
C GLY A 296 9.26 -24.62 7.28
N ASP A 297 10.46 -24.29 6.77
CA ASP A 297 10.77 -22.96 6.22
C ASP A 297 9.86 -22.64 5.03
N VAL A 298 9.69 -23.59 4.12
CA VAL A 298 8.84 -23.44 2.95
C VAL A 298 7.37 -23.22 3.36
N THR A 299 6.89 -23.94 4.38
CA THR A 299 5.54 -23.81 4.89
C THR A 299 5.32 -22.44 5.55
N VAL A 300 6.34 -21.95 6.30
CA VAL A 300 6.31 -20.60 6.89
C VAL A 300 6.26 -19.53 5.80
N ILE A 301 7.04 -19.67 4.73
CA ILE A 301 6.99 -18.74 3.57
C ILE A 301 5.59 -18.76 2.95
N ALA A 302 5.02 -19.95 2.71
CA ALA A 302 3.67 -20.08 2.16
C ALA A 302 2.61 -19.41 3.06
N ALA A 303 2.66 -19.69 4.37
CA ALA A 303 1.76 -19.09 5.36
C ALA A 303 1.94 -17.58 5.47
N GLY A 304 3.18 -17.08 5.48
CA GLY A 304 3.50 -15.66 5.52
C GLY A 304 3.02 -14.90 4.29
N LEU A 305 3.16 -15.47 3.09
CA LEU A 305 2.61 -14.91 1.86
C LEU A 305 1.08 -14.90 1.88
N GLY A 306 0.45 -15.97 2.37
CA GLY A 306 -1.00 -16.06 2.55
C GLY A 306 -1.55 -15.00 3.52
N LEU A 307 -0.91 -14.85 4.68
CA LEU A 307 -1.21 -13.78 5.63
C LEU A 307 -0.98 -12.39 5.02
N GLY A 308 0.14 -12.20 4.30
CA GLY A 308 0.42 -10.97 3.58
C GLY A 308 -0.67 -10.60 2.57
N ALA A 309 -1.28 -11.60 1.90
CA ALA A 309 -2.39 -11.40 0.98
C ALA A 309 -3.70 -10.98 1.68
N ALA A 310 -3.89 -11.34 2.95
CA ALA A 310 -5.10 -11.01 3.69
C ALA A 310 -5.26 -9.49 3.93
N TYR A 311 -4.17 -8.72 4.06
CA TYR A 311 -4.26 -7.27 4.22
C TYR A 311 -4.81 -6.54 2.96
N PRO A 312 -4.24 -6.72 1.74
CA PRO A 312 -4.88 -6.18 0.55
C PRO A 312 -6.27 -6.76 0.30
N GLY A 313 -6.55 -8.02 0.72
CA GLY A 313 -7.89 -8.59 0.73
C GLY A 313 -8.86 -7.83 1.63
N ALA A 314 -8.45 -7.47 2.85
CA ALA A 314 -9.22 -6.64 3.77
C ALA A 314 -9.50 -5.24 3.18
N LEU A 315 -8.51 -4.62 2.52
CA LEU A 315 -8.70 -3.34 1.82
C LEU A 315 -9.75 -3.46 0.69
N LEU A 316 -9.73 -4.54 -0.08
CA LEU A 316 -10.73 -4.79 -1.13
C LEU A 316 -12.13 -4.96 -0.54
N LEU A 317 -12.23 -5.70 0.57
CA LEU A 317 -13.47 -5.91 1.29
C LEU A 317 -14.05 -4.60 1.83
N MET A 318 -13.21 -3.75 2.46
CA MET A 318 -13.60 -2.43 2.94
C MET A 318 -14.13 -1.55 1.80
N ARG A 319 -13.45 -1.56 0.64
CA ARG A 319 -13.91 -0.82 -0.56
C ARG A 319 -15.18 -1.40 -1.16
N ARG A 320 -15.40 -2.72 -1.06
CA ARG A 320 -16.66 -3.34 -1.47
C ARG A 320 -17.82 -2.89 -0.58
N ARG A 321 -17.58 -2.81 0.74
CA ARG A 321 -18.57 -2.27 1.70
C ARG A 321 -18.87 -0.79 1.47
N GLY A 322 -17.85 0.00 1.10
CA GLY A 322 -17.97 1.43 0.80
C GLY A 322 -18.55 1.76 -0.57
N ARG A 323 -19.06 0.79 -1.35
CA ARG A 323 -19.61 1.07 -2.70
C ARG A 323 -20.84 1.99 -2.72
N ARG A 324 -21.57 2.06 -1.59
CA ARG A 324 -22.74 2.92 -1.42
C ARG A 324 -22.40 4.33 -0.93
N LEU A 325 -21.13 4.55 -0.59
CA LEU A 325 -20.62 5.85 -0.16
C LEU A 325 -20.25 6.70 -1.37
N ALA A 326 -20.29 8.01 -1.21
CA ALA A 326 -19.76 8.93 -2.22
C ALA A 326 -18.23 8.70 -2.38
N ASP A 327 -17.69 9.00 -3.55
CA ASP A 327 -16.30 8.73 -3.92
C ASP A 327 -15.28 9.46 -3.01
N ASP A 328 -15.66 10.60 -2.48
CA ASP A 328 -14.88 11.45 -1.58
C ASP A 328 -15.06 11.13 -0.10
N GLU A 329 -16.05 10.29 0.27
CA GLU A 329 -16.24 9.89 1.66
C GLU A 329 -15.14 8.97 2.18
N VAL A 330 -14.69 9.22 3.40
CA VAL A 330 -13.61 8.48 4.05
C VAL A 330 -14.08 7.10 4.53
N LEU A 331 -13.30 6.05 4.17
CA LEU A 331 -13.51 4.69 4.66
C LEU A 331 -12.92 4.52 6.07
N PRO A 332 -13.50 3.64 6.90
CA PRO A 332 -12.90 3.24 8.18
C PRO A 332 -11.47 2.72 8.01
N SER A 333 -10.68 2.77 9.07
CA SER A 333 -9.31 2.26 9.04
C SER A 333 -9.26 0.74 8.92
N ALA A 334 -8.38 0.21 8.08
CA ALA A 334 -8.10 -1.23 8.00
C ALA A 334 -7.12 -1.73 9.08
N LEU A 335 -6.62 -0.86 9.97
CA LEU A 335 -5.68 -1.24 11.03
C LEU A 335 -6.16 -2.38 11.92
N PRO A 336 -7.45 -2.49 12.32
CA PRO A 336 -7.92 -3.63 13.10
C PRO A 336 -7.63 -4.96 12.42
N PHE A 337 -7.77 -5.06 11.10
CA PHE A 337 -7.40 -6.27 10.35
C PHE A 337 -5.88 -6.51 10.37
N GLY A 338 -5.06 -5.45 10.32
CA GLY A 338 -3.61 -5.56 10.50
C GLY A 338 -3.25 -6.19 11.85
N GLY A 339 -3.89 -5.75 12.95
CA GLY A 339 -3.73 -6.34 14.27
C GLY A 339 -4.11 -7.83 14.31
N VAL A 340 -5.22 -8.20 13.70
CA VAL A 340 -5.63 -9.62 13.56
C VAL A 340 -4.54 -10.43 12.87
N LEU A 341 -3.97 -9.92 11.77
CA LEU A 341 -2.91 -10.63 11.02
C LEU A 341 -1.65 -10.84 11.86
N VAL A 342 -1.24 -9.84 12.64
CA VAL A 342 -0.08 -9.97 13.55
C VAL A 342 -0.34 -11.07 14.59
N VAL A 343 -1.49 -11.06 15.27
CA VAL A 343 -1.84 -12.11 16.25
C VAL A 343 -1.92 -13.48 15.58
N THR A 344 -2.49 -13.56 14.38
CA THR A 344 -2.55 -14.82 13.62
C THR A 344 -1.16 -15.33 13.26
N ALA A 345 -0.25 -14.45 12.84
CA ALA A 345 1.13 -14.81 12.51
C ALA A 345 1.87 -15.42 13.71
N VAL A 346 1.68 -14.85 14.90
CA VAL A 346 2.37 -15.32 16.15
C VAL A 346 2.08 -16.78 16.48
N TRP A 347 0.88 -17.25 16.25
CA TRP A 347 0.55 -18.67 16.53
C TRP A 347 0.67 -19.57 15.29
N LEU A 348 0.37 -19.05 14.09
CA LEU A 348 0.33 -19.85 12.88
C LEU A 348 1.71 -20.17 12.32
N LEU A 349 2.64 -19.19 12.30
CA LEU A 349 3.96 -19.43 11.71
C LEU A 349 4.78 -20.46 12.48
N PRO A 350 4.85 -20.45 13.84
CA PRO A 350 5.50 -21.51 14.59
C PRO A 350 4.83 -22.87 14.36
N LEU A 351 3.50 -22.95 14.30
CA LEU A 351 2.79 -24.19 14.00
C LEU A 351 3.17 -24.75 12.63
N CYS A 352 3.22 -23.88 11.60
CA CYS A 352 3.63 -24.25 10.25
C CYS A 352 5.09 -24.70 10.18
N TYR A 353 5.96 -24.10 10.97
CA TYR A 353 7.37 -24.46 11.04
C TYR A 353 7.58 -25.85 11.66
N LEU A 354 6.94 -26.10 12.81
CA LEU A 354 7.08 -27.33 13.58
C LEU A 354 6.34 -28.53 12.97
N HIS A 355 5.20 -28.28 12.32
CA HIS A 355 4.31 -29.31 11.80
C HIS A 355 3.95 -29.11 10.31
N PRO A 356 4.95 -29.03 9.40
CA PRO A 356 4.71 -28.72 7.98
C PRO A 356 3.84 -29.76 7.27
N THR A 357 3.93 -31.04 7.68
CA THR A 357 3.17 -32.17 7.10
C THR A 357 2.50 -33.05 8.15
N THR A 358 2.69 -32.75 9.44
CA THR A 358 2.26 -33.58 10.57
C THR A 358 1.15 -32.93 11.41
N LEU A 359 0.44 -31.95 10.85
CA LEU A 359 -0.59 -31.19 11.58
C LEU A 359 -1.67 -32.07 12.21
N PHE A 360 -2.09 -33.14 11.51
CA PHE A 360 -3.13 -34.08 11.97
C PHE A 360 -2.59 -35.36 12.59
N SER A 361 -1.29 -35.47 12.85
CA SER A 361 -0.66 -36.70 13.37
C SER A 361 -0.86 -36.92 14.88
N SER A 362 -1.09 -35.85 15.65
CA SER A 362 -1.27 -35.94 17.09
C SER A 362 -2.27 -34.89 17.62
N ARG A 363 -2.72 -35.07 18.87
CA ARG A 363 -3.72 -34.18 19.48
C ARG A 363 -3.19 -32.76 19.71
N THR A 364 -1.91 -32.61 20.04
CA THR A 364 -1.30 -31.31 20.37
C THR A 364 -1.36 -30.29 19.22
N PRO A 365 -0.89 -30.57 17.98
CA PRO A 365 -0.99 -29.60 16.88
C PRO A 365 -2.45 -29.36 16.46
N ILE A 366 -3.34 -30.39 16.58
CA ILE A 366 -4.77 -30.22 16.29
C ILE A 366 -5.40 -29.21 17.27
N THR A 367 -5.15 -29.38 18.58
CA THR A 367 -5.70 -28.46 19.60
C THR A 367 -5.11 -27.05 19.46
N TRP A 368 -3.81 -26.93 19.14
CA TRP A 368 -3.20 -25.64 18.86
C TRP A 368 -3.85 -24.95 17.65
N TRP A 369 -3.99 -25.68 16.54
CA TRP A 369 -4.65 -25.17 15.33
C TRP A 369 -6.09 -24.74 15.60
N ALA A 370 -6.87 -25.55 16.31
CA ALA A 370 -8.27 -25.26 16.65
C ALA A 370 -8.40 -24.02 17.53
N ALA A 371 -7.59 -23.92 18.60
CA ALA A 371 -7.59 -22.77 19.50
C ALA A 371 -7.18 -21.49 18.78
N GLY A 372 -6.08 -21.53 18.00
CA GLY A 372 -5.63 -20.39 17.21
C GLY A 372 -6.64 -19.92 16.18
N SER A 373 -7.33 -20.86 15.52
CA SER A 373 -8.39 -20.56 14.55
C SER A 373 -9.59 -19.90 15.21
N LEU A 374 -10.03 -20.36 16.37
CA LEU A 374 -11.13 -19.76 17.14
C LEU A 374 -10.78 -18.33 17.56
N VAL A 375 -9.58 -18.09 18.08
CA VAL A 375 -9.09 -16.75 18.42
C VAL A 375 -9.10 -15.83 17.19
N THR A 376 -8.56 -16.32 16.06
CA THR A 376 -8.52 -15.54 14.80
C THR A 376 -9.93 -15.20 14.31
N LEU A 377 -10.87 -16.14 14.34
CA LEU A 377 -12.27 -15.91 13.95
C LEU A 377 -12.94 -14.87 14.87
N GLY A 378 -12.73 -14.96 16.19
CA GLY A 378 -13.23 -13.97 17.15
C GLY A 378 -12.67 -12.56 16.87
N LEU A 379 -11.36 -12.46 16.62
CA LEU A 379 -10.70 -11.20 16.27
C LEU A 379 -11.16 -10.66 14.91
N CYS A 380 -11.40 -11.54 13.92
CA CYS A 380 -12.00 -11.15 12.64
C CYS A 380 -13.40 -10.58 12.82
N ALA A 381 -14.23 -11.22 13.64
CA ALA A 381 -15.57 -10.74 13.95
C ALA A 381 -15.53 -9.39 14.68
N TRP A 382 -14.60 -9.20 15.62
CA TRP A 382 -14.35 -7.92 16.27
C TRP A 382 -13.91 -6.86 15.27
N ALA A 383 -12.89 -7.11 14.45
CA ALA A 383 -12.40 -6.18 13.43
C ALA A 383 -13.51 -5.82 12.42
N TRP A 384 -14.35 -6.79 12.06
CA TRP A 384 -15.51 -6.57 11.21
C TRP A 384 -16.52 -5.60 11.82
N ARG A 385 -16.80 -5.71 13.12
CA ARG A 385 -17.67 -4.79 13.86
C ARG A 385 -17.02 -3.42 14.04
N ALA A 386 -15.75 -3.38 14.42
CA ALA A 386 -14.99 -2.14 14.63
C ALA A 386 -14.87 -1.29 13.34
N THR A 387 -14.87 -1.94 12.17
CA THR A 387 -14.81 -1.27 10.86
C THR A 387 -16.18 -1.09 10.20
N ARG A 388 -17.27 -1.21 10.95
CA ARG A 388 -18.61 -0.98 10.41
C ARG A 388 -18.77 0.50 10.00
N ILE A 389 -19.29 0.70 8.79
CA ILE A 389 -19.64 2.02 8.30
C ILE A 389 -20.92 2.45 9.03
N ARG A 390 -20.84 3.54 9.79
CA ARG A 390 -21.98 4.14 10.48
C ARG A 390 -22.42 5.37 9.70
N THR A 391 -23.71 5.46 9.44
CA THR A 391 -24.30 6.65 8.83
C THR A 391 -24.69 7.67 9.92
N PRO A 392 -24.73 8.97 9.61
CA PRO A 392 -25.19 9.98 10.58
C PRO A 392 -26.58 9.67 11.16
N ALA A 393 -27.50 9.17 10.32
CA ALA A 393 -28.86 8.77 10.72
C ALA A 393 -28.89 7.66 11.78
N GLU A 394 -28.01 6.64 11.68
CA GLU A 394 -27.91 5.56 12.67
C GLU A 394 -27.40 6.08 14.03
N THR A 395 -26.62 7.15 14.03
CA THR A 395 -26.03 7.72 15.25
C THR A 395 -27.02 8.64 15.96
N GLY A 396 -27.89 9.32 15.22
CA GLY A 396 -28.92 10.24 15.78
C GLY A 396 -29.95 9.56 16.70
N ALA A 397 -30.10 8.23 16.60
CA ALA A 397 -30.99 7.45 17.45
C ALA A 397 -30.44 7.20 18.87
N VAL A 398 -29.17 7.55 19.15
CA VAL A 398 -28.56 7.35 20.47
C VAL A 398 -29.09 8.40 21.45
N GLN A 399 -29.81 7.98 22.48
CA GLN A 399 -30.23 8.85 23.59
C GLN A 399 -29.01 9.29 24.39
N THR A 400 -28.64 10.56 24.30
CA THR A 400 -27.57 11.15 25.10
C THR A 400 -28.18 11.70 26.39
N ARG A 401 -27.56 11.33 27.55
CA ARG A 401 -27.93 11.93 28.85
C ARG A 401 -27.55 13.41 28.89
N PRO A 402 -28.36 14.27 29.55
CA PRO A 402 -27.99 15.68 29.76
C PRO A 402 -26.65 15.79 30.49
N VAL A 403 -25.88 16.79 30.14
CA VAL A 403 -24.57 17.07 30.75
C VAL A 403 -24.75 17.54 32.19
N ARG A 404 -24.10 16.89 33.12
CA ARG A 404 -23.98 17.35 34.50
C ARG A 404 -22.52 17.70 34.77
N GLY A 405 -22.23 18.95 35.12
CA GLY A 405 -20.87 19.47 35.28
C GLY A 405 -20.18 19.77 33.96
N GLU A 406 -18.96 20.25 34.00
CA GLU A 406 -18.16 20.53 32.81
C GLU A 406 -17.70 19.25 32.11
N VAL A 407 -17.93 19.17 30.81
CA VAL A 407 -17.51 18.06 29.98
C VAL A 407 -16.73 18.58 28.78
N PHE A 408 -15.52 18.06 28.60
CA PHE A 408 -14.65 18.38 27.47
C PHE A 408 -14.81 17.30 26.38
N LEU A 409 -15.25 17.69 25.21
CA LEU A 409 -15.46 16.80 24.07
C LEU A 409 -14.45 17.09 22.98
N ALA A 410 -13.77 16.08 22.49
CA ALA A 410 -12.84 16.23 21.38
C ALA A 410 -13.58 16.64 20.10
N ALA A 411 -13.34 17.85 19.65
CA ALA A 411 -14.00 18.44 18.48
C ALA A 411 -13.11 19.52 17.85
N HIS A 412 -13.19 19.65 16.53
CA HIS A 412 -12.41 20.62 15.76
C HIS A 412 -13.29 21.45 14.85
N PHE A 413 -13.18 22.77 14.96
CA PHE A 413 -13.58 23.65 13.86
C PHE A 413 -12.51 23.59 12.77
N LEU A 414 -12.90 23.17 11.56
CA LEU A 414 -11.98 23.00 10.44
C LEU A 414 -11.66 24.32 9.73
N ASP A 415 -12.51 25.31 9.93
CA ASP A 415 -12.38 26.64 9.34
C ASP A 415 -11.95 27.64 10.41
N HIS A 416 -11.29 28.71 9.97
CA HIS A 416 -10.89 29.81 10.87
C HIS A 416 -12.11 30.64 11.25
N THR A 417 -12.31 30.82 12.56
CA THR A 417 -13.41 31.63 13.13
C THR A 417 -12.86 32.59 14.18
N ASP A 418 -13.62 33.59 14.58
CA ASP A 418 -13.24 34.53 15.65
C ASP A 418 -13.11 33.85 17.03
N TYR A 419 -13.82 32.74 17.23
CA TYR A 419 -13.71 31.86 18.40
C TYR A 419 -12.70 30.72 18.25
N ASN A 420 -12.09 30.53 17.09
CA ASN A 420 -10.95 29.64 16.84
C ASN A 420 -9.98 30.22 15.79
N PRO A 421 -9.42 31.43 16.01
CA PRO A 421 -8.70 32.20 14.97
C PRO A 421 -7.40 31.53 14.51
N HIS A 422 -6.80 30.69 15.35
CA HIS A 422 -5.54 30.00 15.05
C HIS A 422 -5.70 28.50 14.78
N GLY A 423 -6.93 27.98 14.81
CA GLY A 423 -7.19 26.56 14.62
C GLY A 423 -6.66 25.66 15.77
N PHE A 424 -6.27 26.22 16.93
CA PHE A 424 -5.70 25.46 18.04
C PHE A 424 -6.77 24.83 18.97
N GLY A 425 -8.05 25.16 18.78
CA GLY A 425 -9.13 24.55 19.53
C GLY A 425 -9.31 23.08 19.18
N THR A 426 -9.00 22.21 20.13
CA THR A 426 -9.10 20.74 19.95
C THR A 426 -10.28 20.13 20.70
N HIS A 427 -10.90 20.90 21.59
CA HIS A 427 -12.05 20.45 22.39
C HIS A 427 -13.12 21.53 22.47
N ILE A 428 -14.34 21.09 22.72
CA ILE A 428 -15.46 21.95 23.11
C ILE A 428 -15.84 21.60 24.54
N VAL A 429 -15.92 22.62 25.40
CA VAL A 429 -16.41 22.48 26.77
C VAL A 429 -17.90 22.82 26.84
N LEU A 430 -18.68 21.92 27.44
CA LEU A 430 -20.12 22.03 27.67
C LEU A 430 -20.40 21.93 29.17
N GLY A 431 -21.54 22.44 29.64
CA GLY A 431 -21.98 22.35 31.04
C GLY A 431 -21.99 23.71 31.74
N ASP A 432 -21.38 23.84 32.92
CA ASP A 432 -21.51 24.97 33.86
C ASP A 432 -21.07 26.35 33.28
N GLY A 433 -21.59 26.75 32.13
CA GLY A 433 -21.34 28.01 31.45
C GLY A 433 -21.58 27.95 29.95
N PRO A 434 -21.37 29.04 29.20
CA PRO A 434 -21.58 29.04 27.75
C PRO A 434 -20.65 28.04 27.06
N PRO A 435 -21.14 27.35 26.03
CA PRO A 435 -20.30 26.47 25.19
C PRO A 435 -19.07 27.22 24.67
N ALA A 436 -17.88 26.63 24.78
CA ALA A 436 -16.66 27.32 24.39
C ALA A 436 -15.64 26.35 23.75
N VAL A 437 -14.82 26.89 22.85
CA VAL A 437 -13.67 26.20 22.26
C VAL A 437 -12.48 26.31 23.21
N VAL A 438 -11.79 25.19 23.46
CA VAL A 438 -10.60 25.12 24.33
C VAL A 438 -9.47 24.36 23.63
N PRO A 439 -8.19 24.68 23.92
CA PRO A 439 -7.05 24.04 23.25
C PRO A 439 -6.74 22.62 23.77
N HIS A 440 -7.22 22.23 24.94
CA HIS A 440 -6.97 20.93 25.58
C HIS A 440 -8.10 20.51 26.51
N ASP A 441 -8.12 19.29 26.99
CA ASP A 441 -9.07 18.66 27.91
C ASP A 441 -8.71 18.86 29.40
N GLY A 442 -8.08 19.96 29.75
CA GLY A 442 -7.69 20.26 31.14
C GLY A 442 -8.82 20.76 32.01
N PRO A 443 -8.66 20.67 33.34
CA PRO A 443 -9.65 21.21 34.26
C PRO A 443 -9.76 22.74 34.14
N GLY A 444 -10.99 23.23 34.03
CA GLY A 444 -11.28 24.65 33.88
C GLY A 444 -11.23 25.18 32.45
N ARG A 445 -11.75 26.38 32.27
CA ARG A 445 -11.96 27.05 31.00
C ARG A 445 -10.77 27.94 30.58
N PHE A 446 -9.53 27.49 30.82
CA PHE A 446 -8.36 28.26 30.45
C PHE A 446 -8.31 28.48 28.93
N ALA A 447 -8.12 29.73 28.52
CA ALA A 447 -8.13 30.15 27.10
C ALA A 447 -9.43 29.80 26.36
N ALA A 448 -10.52 29.51 27.07
CA ALA A 448 -11.82 29.23 26.46
C ALA A 448 -12.34 30.44 25.69
N LYS A 449 -12.75 30.21 24.45
CA LYS A 449 -13.45 31.22 23.66
C LYS A 449 -14.90 30.81 23.46
N PRO A 450 -15.87 31.61 23.94
CA PRO A 450 -17.27 31.26 23.84
C PRO A 450 -17.72 31.16 22.37
N ILE A 451 -18.52 30.14 22.10
CA ILE A 451 -19.11 29.93 20.77
C ILE A 451 -20.37 30.80 20.69
N PRO A 452 -20.51 31.65 19.66
CA PRO A 452 -21.69 32.54 19.49
C PRO A 452 -22.89 31.75 18.95
N VAL A 453 -23.56 31.01 19.82
CA VAL A 453 -24.65 30.08 19.46
C VAL A 453 -25.75 30.77 18.65
N GLU A 454 -26.05 32.01 18.97
CA GLU A 454 -27.11 32.81 18.32
C GLU A 454 -26.87 33.08 16.83
N ARG A 455 -25.59 33.02 16.39
CA ARG A 455 -25.21 33.22 14.99
C ARG A 455 -25.19 31.93 14.18
N LEU A 456 -25.19 30.77 14.87
CA LEU A 456 -25.00 29.48 14.25
C LEU A 456 -26.33 28.86 13.85
N THR A 457 -26.37 28.32 12.64
CA THR A 457 -27.44 27.43 12.18
C THR A 457 -26.86 26.16 11.60
N ALA A 458 -27.44 25.01 11.95
CA ALA A 458 -26.99 23.73 11.41
C ALA A 458 -27.62 23.48 10.04
N VAL A 459 -26.80 23.25 9.03
CA VAL A 459 -27.25 22.94 7.67
C VAL A 459 -27.47 21.43 7.53
N HIS A 460 -26.42 20.63 7.73
CA HIS A 460 -26.53 19.17 7.71
C HIS A 460 -25.30 18.49 8.37
N VAL A 461 -25.46 17.22 8.71
CA VAL A 461 -24.37 16.37 9.24
C VAL A 461 -24.00 15.32 8.22
N ARG A 462 -22.71 15.20 7.92
CA ARG A 462 -22.15 14.25 6.97
C ARG A 462 -20.93 13.51 7.50
N ARG A 463 -20.49 12.52 6.77
CA ARG A 463 -19.22 11.84 7.05
C ARG A 463 -18.03 12.70 6.61
N ALA A 464 -16.85 12.43 7.21
CA ALA A 464 -15.60 13.06 6.77
C ALA A 464 -15.31 12.80 5.29
N ARG A 465 -14.80 13.81 4.58
CA ARG A 465 -14.40 13.77 3.18
C ARG A 465 -12.87 13.69 3.02
N GLY A 466 -12.43 13.49 1.78
CA GLY A 466 -11.02 13.27 1.45
C GLY A 466 -10.10 14.47 1.65
N ASP A 467 -10.63 15.68 1.70
CA ASP A 467 -9.94 16.94 1.99
C ASP A 467 -9.72 17.18 3.49
N GLU A 468 -10.41 16.44 4.34
CA GLU A 468 -10.37 16.59 5.79
C GLU A 468 -9.38 15.62 6.44
N GLU A 469 -8.09 15.71 6.08
CA GLU A 469 -7.06 14.75 6.52
C GLU A 469 -6.68 14.87 8.00
N THR A 470 -6.90 16.03 8.61
CA THR A 470 -6.56 16.34 10.00
C THR A 470 -7.43 15.62 11.01
N ILE A 471 -8.64 15.19 10.61
CA ILE A 471 -9.58 14.55 11.51
C ILE A 471 -9.56 13.03 11.44
N SER A 472 -10.09 12.37 12.49
CA SER A 472 -10.22 10.92 12.54
C SER A 472 -11.18 10.41 11.46
N ARG A 473 -10.87 9.25 10.87
CA ARG A 473 -11.70 8.59 9.85
C ARG A 473 -13.10 8.19 10.32
N SER A 474 -13.30 8.11 11.63
CA SER A 474 -14.59 7.76 12.25
C SER A 474 -15.44 8.98 12.61
N TRP A 475 -14.90 10.20 12.45
CA TRP A 475 -15.59 11.41 12.81
C TRP A 475 -16.62 11.80 11.76
N HIS A 476 -17.63 12.55 12.22
CA HIS A 476 -18.60 13.21 11.37
C HIS A 476 -18.34 14.72 11.37
N VAL A 477 -18.83 15.38 10.34
CA VAL A 477 -18.70 16.83 10.15
C VAL A 477 -20.09 17.43 10.07
N ALA A 478 -20.38 18.39 10.95
CA ALA A 478 -21.54 19.25 10.84
C ALA A 478 -21.16 20.47 10.01
N GLU A 479 -21.89 20.71 8.95
CA GLU A 479 -21.82 21.96 8.18
C GLU A 479 -22.78 22.95 8.84
N LEU A 480 -22.21 24.05 9.34
CA LEU A 480 -22.88 25.13 10.02
C LEU A 480 -22.79 26.38 9.18
N ASP A 481 -23.76 27.27 9.35
CA ASP A 481 -23.70 28.64 8.84
C ASP A 481 -23.53 29.60 10.02
N ASP A 482 -22.46 30.39 10.03
CA ASP A 482 -22.18 31.44 11.01
C ASP A 482 -22.47 32.80 10.38
N ALA A 483 -23.70 33.24 10.51
CA ALA A 483 -24.18 34.52 9.96
C ALA A 483 -23.83 34.71 8.45
N GLY A 484 -24.04 33.68 7.63
CA GLY A 484 -23.76 33.69 6.20
C GLY A 484 -22.38 33.15 5.81
N THR A 485 -21.55 32.77 6.79
CA THR A 485 -20.23 32.17 6.54
C THR A 485 -20.28 30.66 6.85
N PRO A 486 -19.98 29.78 5.87
CA PRO A 486 -19.98 28.35 6.12
C PRO A 486 -18.82 27.95 7.03
N VAL A 487 -19.13 27.17 8.08
CA VAL A 487 -18.18 26.68 9.06
C VAL A 487 -18.40 25.19 9.27
N ARG A 488 -17.30 24.42 9.40
CA ARG A 488 -17.34 22.97 9.56
C ARG A 488 -16.86 22.59 10.97
N LEU A 489 -17.70 21.85 11.69
CA LEU A 489 -17.40 21.29 12.99
C LEU A 489 -17.27 19.78 12.91
N ALA A 490 -16.11 19.23 13.25
CA ALA A 490 -15.83 17.80 13.25
C ALA A 490 -15.72 17.25 14.67
N ALA A 491 -16.36 16.11 14.92
CA ALA A 491 -16.24 15.38 16.19
C ALA A 491 -16.58 13.89 16.01
N ALA A 492 -16.35 13.09 17.06
CA ALA A 492 -16.85 11.72 17.08
C ALA A 492 -18.39 11.72 16.99
N PRO A 493 -19.01 10.74 16.32
CA PRO A 493 -20.44 10.80 16.00
C PRO A 493 -21.36 11.06 17.19
N ALA A 494 -21.09 10.40 18.33
CA ALA A 494 -21.90 10.58 19.54
C ALA A 494 -21.67 11.96 20.19
N ASP A 495 -20.43 12.44 20.18
CA ASP A 495 -20.05 13.73 20.74
C ASP A 495 -20.57 14.88 19.89
N LEU A 496 -20.53 14.73 18.55
CA LEU A 496 -21.07 15.74 17.64
C LEU A 496 -22.56 15.97 17.86
N ILE A 497 -23.33 14.88 17.99
CA ILE A 497 -24.79 14.99 18.28
C ILE A 497 -25.03 15.67 19.63
N ARG A 498 -24.18 15.33 20.63
CA ARG A 498 -24.28 15.96 21.97
C ARG A 498 -23.97 17.46 21.88
N ILE A 499 -22.90 17.82 21.14
CA ILE A 499 -22.54 19.24 20.94
C ILE A 499 -23.67 19.98 20.23
N LEU A 500 -24.20 19.47 19.13
CA LEU A 500 -25.27 20.14 18.38
C LEU A 500 -26.54 20.33 19.22
N ARG A 501 -26.87 19.37 20.10
CA ARG A 501 -28.02 19.45 20.97
C ARG A 501 -27.82 20.50 22.09
N GLU A 502 -26.63 20.56 22.70
CA GLU A 502 -26.31 21.56 23.74
C GLU A 502 -26.17 22.98 23.15
N LEU A 503 -25.87 23.08 21.88
CA LEU A 503 -25.90 24.34 21.10
C LEU A 503 -27.31 24.70 20.60
N ASP A 504 -28.35 23.91 20.94
CA ASP A 504 -29.73 24.07 20.46
C ASP A 504 -29.85 24.19 18.93
N LEU A 505 -28.98 23.51 18.20
CA LEU A 505 -28.96 23.54 16.77
C LEU A 505 -29.79 22.38 16.18
N PRO A 506 -30.94 22.65 15.50
CA PRO A 506 -31.69 21.62 14.79
C PRO A 506 -30.84 21.12 13.63
N TYR A 507 -30.59 19.82 13.58
CA TYR A 507 -29.76 19.22 12.52
C TYR A 507 -30.57 18.25 11.66
N ASN A 508 -30.39 18.38 10.33
CA ASN A 508 -30.88 17.41 9.37
C ASN A 508 -29.81 16.34 9.13
N LEU A 509 -30.16 15.09 9.37
CA LEU A 509 -29.35 13.95 9.00
C LEU A 509 -29.51 13.73 7.50
N ALA A 510 -28.58 14.24 6.68
CA ALA A 510 -28.67 14.07 5.24
C ALA A 510 -28.76 12.57 4.91
N PRO A 511 -29.77 12.14 4.13
CA PRO A 511 -29.77 10.79 3.60
C PRO A 511 -28.52 10.64 2.71
N THR A 512 -27.77 9.56 2.90
CA THR A 512 -26.77 9.16 1.92
C THR A 512 -27.47 9.09 0.57
N VAL A 513 -27.08 9.95 -0.37
CA VAL A 513 -27.57 9.90 -1.75
C VAL A 513 -27.13 8.55 -2.32
N GLY A 514 -27.96 7.53 -2.14
CA GLY A 514 -27.78 6.25 -2.77
C GLY A 514 -27.98 6.47 -4.26
N ARG A 515 -27.00 6.18 -5.08
CA ARG A 515 -27.19 5.91 -6.50
C ARG A 515 -28.28 4.83 -6.57
N GLU A 516 -29.47 5.22 -6.97
CA GLU A 516 -30.43 4.26 -7.48
C GLU A 516 -29.77 3.54 -8.65
N LEU A 517 -29.78 2.20 -8.60
CA LEU A 517 -29.20 1.30 -9.61
C LEU A 517 -30.08 1.29 -10.87
#